data_c64c54db54f3b20a89c0a643bb81024d
#
_entry.id   c64c54db54f3b20a89c0a643bb81024d
#
_cell.length_a   1.000
_cell.length_b   1.000
_cell.length_c   1.000
_cell.angle_alpha   90.00
_cell.angle_beta   90.00
_cell.angle_gamma   90.00
#
_symmetry.space_group_name_H-M   'P 1'
#
loop_
_entity.id
_entity.type
_entity.pdbx_description
1 polymer ?
#
loop_
_entity_poly.entity_id
_entity_poly.type
_entity_poly.pdbx_seq_one_letter_code
_entity_poly.pdbx_strand_id
1 'polypeptide(L)'
;MIIDLSCYPTDLVDLAWRHDGDPFTGERLLKMMDGPWTIRGKPRRIDKAFIQPPQGNTIYTHGVHEKEGKAAIREYMAYTEKMVTEHPDRFLGCFVYNPRYGTQNGAEEIARYAKEFDFKMVQLQANMHAYRPDRALDWLRPAMRVCADLGLMVKLHTGDGPYSIPTEFYPIIREFPSVNFILAHFGVQTGGVYVFEPFQMALDAPNVYAESGWCLQSRIVEFAKELPKHKILFGSDTPPNEPGMWINLLEVLCHEPPQGLNLDEDTLEDYLGNNVARMIGLEPTAPPRSVEEAEAYLRNHGIALETA
;
A
#
# COMPACT_ATOMS: atom_id res chain seq x y z
N MET A 1 -1.28 16.20 0.17
CA MET A 1 -0.76 15.13 1.10
C MET A 1 -0.35 13.93 0.26
N ILE A 2 0.83 13.37 0.53
CA ILE A 2 1.31 12.16 -0.15
C ILE A 2 1.28 11.01 0.85
N ILE A 3 0.60 9.91 0.50
CA ILE A 3 0.45 8.71 1.34
C ILE A 3 0.88 7.50 0.53
N ASP A 4 1.96 6.84 0.96
CA ASP A 4 2.44 5.61 0.35
C ASP A 4 1.75 4.39 0.97
N LEU A 5 1.10 3.57 0.15
CA LEU A 5 0.35 2.38 0.60
C LEU A 5 1.19 1.13 0.82
N SER A 6 2.48 1.13 0.45
CA SER A 6 3.27 -0.11 0.34
C SER A 6 4.70 0.07 0.82
N CYS A 7 4.94 0.00 2.14
CA CYS A 7 6.29 0.07 2.70
C CYS A 7 6.54 -1.08 3.68
N TYR A 8 7.76 -1.65 3.63
CA TYR A 8 8.12 -2.86 4.39
C TYR A 8 9.39 -2.66 5.21
N PRO A 9 9.41 -1.73 6.19
CA PRO A 9 10.55 -1.57 7.07
C PRO A 9 10.70 -2.77 8.00
N THR A 10 11.96 -3.11 8.31
CA THR A 10 12.31 -4.23 9.18
C THR A 10 13.65 -4.00 9.87
N ASP A 11 13.86 -4.62 11.01
CA ASP A 11 15.15 -4.72 11.69
C ASP A 11 15.93 -5.99 11.35
N LEU A 12 15.40 -6.84 10.44
CA LEU A 12 16.02 -8.10 10.04
C LEU A 12 16.95 -7.89 8.85
N VAL A 13 18.23 -8.26 9.03
CA VAL A 13 19.29 -8.12 8.01
C VAL A 13 19.03 -9.02 6.80
N ASP A 14 18.53 -10.22 7.01
CA ASP A 14 18.34 -11.24 5.95
C ASP A 14 17.26 -10.86 4.92
N LEU A 15 16.55 -9.77 5.14
CA LEU A 15 15.52 -9.26 4.24
C LEU A 15 15.99 -8.04 3.44
N ALA A 16 17.30 -7.84 3.36
CA ALA A 16 17.86 -6.73 2.61
C ALA A 16 17.59 -6.89 1.10
N TRP A 17 16.47 -6.36 0.65
CA TRP A 17 16.24 -6.10 -0.77
C TRP A 17 17.26 -5.11 -1.34
N ARG A 18 17.95 -4.37 -0.44
CA ARG A 18 19.05 -3.48 -0.78
C ARG A 18 20.39 -4.16 -0.64
N HIS A 19 21.26 -3.90 -1.58
CA HIS A 19 22.59 -4.52 -1.69
C HIS A 19 23.65 -3.92 -0.74
N ASP A 20 23.24 -3.03 0.18
CA ASP A 20 24.15 -2.41 1.15
C ASP A 20 24.38 -3.25 2.43
N GLY A 21 23.64 -4.36 2.57
CA GLY A 21 23.80 -5.30 3.67
C GLY A 21 23.16 -4.86 5.01
N ASP A 22 22.57 -3.66 5.06
CA ASP A 22 21.91 -3.16 6.26
C ASP A 22 20.38 -3.36 6.20
N PRO A 23 19.71 -3.57 7.36
CA PRO A 23 18.26 -3.68 7.38
C PRO A 23 17.61 -2.36 6.94
N PHE A 24 16.49 -2.47 6.25
CA PHE A 24 15.67 -1.30 5.87
C PHE A 24 14.76 -0.92 7.03
N THR A 25 15.29 -0.19 8.00
CA THR A 25 14.56 0.18 9.22
C THR A 25 13.52 1.29 9.01
N GLY A 26 12.65 1.49 9.99
CA GLY A 26 11.68 2.59 10.00
C GLY A 26 12.35 3.96 9.92
N GLU A 27 13.51 4.14 10.55
CA GLU A 27 14.30 5.38 10.49
C GLU A 27 14.86 5.62 9.07
N ARG A 28 15.29 4.57 8.37
CA ARG A 28 15.69 4.68 6.97
C ARG A 28 14.52 5.04 6.07
N LEU A 29 13.36 4.45 6.33
CA LEU A 29 12.13 4.82 5.61
C LEU A 29 11.74 6.28 5.89
N LEU A 30 11.78 6.76 7.13
CA LEU A 30 11.51 8.16 7.46
C LEU A 30 12.42 9.13 6.71
N LYS A 31 13.72 8.82 6.69
CA LYS A 31 14.69 9.61 5.92
C LYS A 31 14.37 9.62 4.42
N MET A 32 13.94 8.49 3.87
CA MET A 32 13.52 8.40 2.47
C MET A 32 12.23 9.17 2.21
N MET A 33 11.24 9.09 3.12
CA MET A 33 9.99 9.84 3.02
C MET A 33 10.21 11.35 3.07
N ASP A 34 11.20 11.82 3.83
CA ASP A 34 11.49 13.25 3.93
C ASP A 34 12.06 13.82 2.62
N GLY A 35 12.66 13.00 1.78
CA GLY A 35 13.12 13.34 0.44
C GLY A 35 14.23 14.42 0.43
N PRO A 36 14.03 15.60 -0.17
CA PRO A 36 12.82 16.05 -0.87
C PRO A 36 12.62 15.42 -2.26
N TRP A 37 11.39 15.09 -2.59
CA TRP A 37 10.99 14.64 -3.92
C TRP A 37 10.55 15.85 -4.75
N THR A 38 11.00 15.96 -5.99
CA THR A 38 10.53 17.02 -6.89
C THR A 38 9.29 16.55 -7.65
N ILE A 39 8.16 17.23 -7.44
CA ILE A 39 6.89 16.92 -8.10
C ILE A 39 6.36 18.21 -8.73
N ARG A 40 6.18 18.20 -10.06
CA ARG A 40 5.79 19.39 -10.84
C ARG A 40 6.70 20.59 -10.54
N GLY A 41 8.01 20.34 -10.42
CA GLY A 41 9.02 21.35 -10.13
C GLY A 41 9.01 21.88 -8.69
N LYS A 42 8.23 21.30 -7.79
CA LYS A 42 8.10 21.71 -6.39
C LYS A 42 8.68 20.65 -5.46
N PRO A 43 9.48 21.02 -4.44
CA PRO A 43 10.00 20.05 -3.48
C PRO A 43 8.86 19.55 -2.56
N ARG A 44 8.75 18.26 -2.40
CA ARG A 44 7.69 17.57 -1.62
C ARG A 44 8.29 16.47 -0.75
N ARG A 45 7.56 16.06 0.25
CA ARG A 45 7.84 14.83 1.02
C ARG A 45 6.68 13.85 0.95
N ILE A 46 6.93 12.59 1.28
CA ILE A 46 5.86 11.63 1.59
C ILE A 46 5.43 11.91 3.03
N ASP A 47 4.17 12.28 3.21
CA ASP A 47 3.65 12.69 4.52
C ASP A 47 3.41 11.50 5.43
N LYS A 48 2.81 10.45 4.91
CA LYS A 48 2.53 9.21 5.64
C LYS A 48 2.84 7.98 4.78
N ALA A 49 3.13 6.87 5.45
CA ALA A 49 3.28 5.58 4.80
C ALA A 49 2.54 4.49 5.57
N PHE A 50 1.85 3.62 4.85
CA PHE A 50 1.40 2.35 5.41
C PHE A 50 2.59 1.41 5.52
N ILE A 51 2.85 0.95 6.72
CA ILE A 51 3.93 0.01 6.99
C ILE A 51 3.40 -1.34 7.45
N GLN A 52 4.10 -2.39 7.07
CA GLN A 52 3.75 -3.78 7.37
C GLN A 52 5.01 -4.64 7.42
N PRO A 53 4.95 -5.83 8.04
CA PRO A 53 6.07 -6.76 8.00
C PRO A 53 6.44 -7.09 6.55
N PRO A 54 7.73 -7.21 6.23
CA PRO A 54 8.16 -7.66 4.92
C PRO A 54 7.65 -9.08 4.66
N GLN A 55 7.21 -9.29 3.43
CA GLN A 55 6.80 -10.59 2.91
C GLN A 55 8.04 -11.37 2.41
N GLY A 56 7.91 -12.43 1.73
CA GLY A 56 9.04 -13.10 1.11
C GLY A 56 9.90 -13.90 2.08
N ASN A 57 11.18 -13.57 2.23
CA ASN A 57 12.13 -14.41 2.95
C ASN A 57 11.76 -14.74 4.39
N THR A 58 11.15 -13.82 5.13
CA THR A 58 10.72 -14.06 6.52
C THR A 58 9.75 -15.22 6.62
N ILE A 59 8.82 -15.33 5.68
CA ILE A 59 7.81 -16.38 5.66
C ILE A 59 8.43 -17.74 5.39
N TYR A 60 9.40 -17.78 4.47
CA TYR A 60 10.05 -19.04 4.07
C TYR A 60 11.17 -19.48 5.00
N THR A 61 11.93 -18.54 5.57
CA THR A 61 13.13 -18.84 6.37
C THR A 61 12.84 -19.06 7.86
N HIS A 62 11.75 -18.51 8.40
CA HIS A 62 11.46 -18.57 9.82
C HIS A 62 10.31 -19.52 10.20
N GLY A 63 9.87 -20.39 9.31
CA GLY A 63 8.85 -21.39 9.63
C GLY A 63 7.50 -20.78 10.04
N VAL A 64 7.20 -19.58 9.55
CA VAL A 64 5.96 -18.83 9.88
C VAL A 64 4.70 -19.66 9.60
N HIS A 65 4.77 -20.53 8.60
CA HIS A 65 3.64 -21.42 8.25
C HIS A 65 3.41 -22.56 9.25
N GLU A 66 4.37 -22.84 10.13
CA GLU A 66 4.29 -23.91 11.12
C GLU A 66 3.80 -23.41 12.48
N LYS A 67 3.77 -22.09 12.69
CA LYS A 67 3.30 -21.48 13.94
C LYS A 67 1.80 -21.23 13.87
N GLU A 68 1.14 -21.35 15.01
CA GLU A 68 -0.28 -21.03 15.17
C GLU A 68 -0.50 -20.11 16.39
N GLY A 69 -1.64 -19.43 16.38
CA GLY A 69 -2.12 -18.66 17.50
C GLY A 69 -1.66 -17.22 17.57
N LYS A 70 -2.21 -16.49 18.53
CA LYS A 70 -2.03 -15.04 18.69
C LYS A 70 -0.57 -14.64 18.98
N ALA A 71 0.17 -15.48 19.69
CA ALA A 71 1.57 -15.20 19.98
C ALA A 71 2.43 -15.13 18.71
N ALA A 72 2.21 -16.05 17.77
CA ALA A 72 2.90 -16.04 16.49
C ALA A 72 2.54 -14.81 15.63
N ILE A 73 1.27 -14.39 15.66
CA ILE A 73 0.82 -13.16 14.99
C ILE A 73 1.53 -11.94 15.58
N ARG A 74 1.56 -11.83 16.91
CA ARG A 74 2.18 -10.69 17.62
C ARG A 74 3.69 -10.64 17.40
N GLU A 75 4.37 -11.78 17.42
CA GLU A 75 5.80 -11.88 17.08
C GLU A 75 6.06 -11.34 15.67
N TYR A 76 5.24 -11.74 14.70
CA TYR A 76 5.37 -11.31 13.31
C TYR A 76 5.08 -9.82 13.11
N MET A 77 4.13 -9.27 13.85
CA MET A 77 3.71 -7.86 13.74
C MET A 77 4.53 -6.91 14.64
N ALA A 78 5.40 -7.43 15.53
CA ALA A 78 6.01 -6.65 16.62
C ALA A 78 6.78 -5.42 16.14
N TYR A 79 7.56 -5.54 15.07
CA TYR A 79 8.32 -4.40 14.53
C TYR A 79 7.40 -3.32 13.96
N THR A 80 6.36 -3.71 13.23
CA THR A 80 5.37 -2.78 12.68
C THR A 80 4.60 -2.06 13.80
N GLU A 81 4.17 -2.80 14.83
CA GLU A 81 3.52 -2.24 16.02
C GLU A 81 4.41 -1.19 16.69
N LYS A 82 5.69 -1.52 16.89
CA LYS A 82 6.69 -0.60 17.47
C LYS A 82 6.78 0.69 16.65
N MET A 83 7.00 0.58 15.34
CA MET A 83 7.21 1.73 14.47
C MET A 83 5.97 2.64 14.37
N VAL A 84 4.77 2.07 14.30
CA VAL A 84 3.51 2.85 14.32
C VAL A 84 3.34 3.58 15.66
N THR A 85 3.69 2.93 16.77
CA THR A 85 3.59 3.53 18.12
C THR A 85 4.60 4.66 18.33
N GLU A 86 5.83 4.49 17.81
CA GLU A 86 6.89 5.50 17.94
C GLU A 86 6.70 6.71 16.99
N HIS A 87 6.06 6.50 15.82
CA HIS A 87 5.87 7.52 14.78
C HIS A 87 4.43 7.61 14.27
N PRO A 88 3.42 7.85 15.11
CA PRO A 88 2.00 7.81 14.72
C PRO A 88 1.59 8.93 13.76
N ASP A 89 2.38 9.99 13.68
CA ASP A 89 2.19 11.10 12.72
C ASP A 89 2.68 10.76 11.31
N ARG A 90 3.57 9.77 11.18
CA ARG A 90 4.21 9.38 9.91
C ARG A 90 3.78 7.99 9.42
N PHE A 91 3.58 7.05 10.32
CA PHE A 91 3.27 5.67 9.96
C PHE A 91 1.83 5.29 10.26
N LEU A 92 1.24 4.60 9.31
CA LEU A 92 -0.07 3.96 9.39
C LEU A 92 0.15 2.44 9.36
N GLY A 93 -0.52 1.72 10.25
CA GLY A 93 -0.34 0.27 10.34
C GLY A 93 -1.15 -0.50 9.30
N CYS A 94 -0.50 -1.48 8.66
CA CYS A 94 -1.14 -2.51 7.86
C CYS A 94 -0.92 -3.88 8.51
N PHE A 95 -1.99 -4.56 8.86
CA PHE A 95 -1.95 -5.89 9.45
C PHE A 95 -1.83 -6.95 8.35
N VAL A 96 -0.83 -7.82 8.41
CA VAL A 96 -0.71 -8.93 7.47
C VAL A 96 -1.46 -10.15 8.00
N TYR A 97 -2.56 -10.49 7.34
CA TYR A 97 -3.39 -11.62 7.70
C TYR A 97 -2.89 -12.90 7.07
N ASN A 98 -2.43 -13.83 7.91
CA ASN A 98 -2.12 -15.20 7.50
C ASN A 98 -3.12 -16.17 8.14
N PRO A 99 -4.03 -16.79 7.36
CA PRO A 99 -5.04 -17.70 7.90
C PRO A 99 -4.46 -18.95 8.57
N ARG A 100 -3.18 -19.27 8.30
CA ARG A 100 -2.49 -20.44 8.91
C ARG A 100 -2.16 -20.25 10.38
N TYR A 101 -2.20 -19.00 10.89
CA TYR A 101 -2.13 -18.73 12.34
C TYR A 101 -3.42 -19.05 13.09
N GLY A 102 -4.45 -19.52 12.37
CA GLY A 102 -5.82 -19.72 12.86
C GLY A 102 -6.71 -18.53 12.50
N THR A 103 -7.79 -18.81 11.80
CA THR A 103 -8.66 -17.78 11.22
C THR A 103 -9.32 -16.89 12.28
N GLN A 104 -9.77 -17.50 13.39
CA GLN A 104 -10.36 -16.77 14.50
C GLN A 104 -9.31 -15.93 15.25
N ASN A 105 -8.11 -16.49 15.49
CA ASN A 105 -7.02 -15.74 16.09
C ASN A 105 -6.65 -14.51 15.26
N GLY A 106 -6.56 -14.67 13.94
CA GLY A 106 -6.26 -13.57 13.03
C GLY A 106 -7.33 -12.49 13.06
N ALA A 107 -8.60 -12.84 13.03
CA ALA A 107 -9.71 -11.89 13.12
C ALA A 107 -9.70 -11.09 14.45
N GLU A 108 -9.47 -11.77 15.57
CA GLU A 108 -9.37 -11.11 16.88
C GLU A 108 -8.16 -10.18 16.99
N GLU A 109 -7.01 -10.58 16.43
CA GLU A 109 -5.82 -9.70 16.41
C GLU A 109 -6.00 -8.53 15.45
N ILE A 110 -6.64 -8.69 14.29
CA ILE A 110 -7.01 -7.54 13.43
C ILE A 110 -7.81 -6.52 14.24
N ALA A 111 -8.84 -6.98 14.98
CA ALA A 111 -9.67 -6.09 15.80
C ALA A 111 -8.86 -5.41 16.91
N ARG A 112 -7.89 -6.13 17.52
CA ARG A 112 -6.98 -5.57 18.53
C ARG A 112 -6.08 -4.49 17.91
N TYR A 113 -5.39 -4.79 16.81
CA TYR A 113 -4.48 -3.84 16.17
C TYR A 113 -5.20 -2.58 15.67
N ALA A 114 -6.41 -2.73 15.15
CA ALA A 114 -7.22 -1.59 14.73
C ALA A 114 -7.64 -0.68 15.91
N LYS A 115 -7.97 -1.28 17.08
CA LYS A 115 -8.47 -0.53 18.24
C LYS A 115 -7.35 0.04 19.12
N GLU A 116 -6.27 -0.71 19.32
CA GLU A 116 -5.19 -0.33 20.24
C GLU A 116 -4.09 0.48 19.57
N PHE A 117 -3.83 0.25 18.28
CA PHE A 117 -2.74 0.86 17.51
C PHE A 117 -3.20 1.62 16.27
N ASP A 118 -4.50 1.83 16.11
CA ASP A 118 -5.11 2.58 15.01
C ASP A 118 -4.72 2.06 13.60
N PHE A 119 -4.53 0.75 13.44
CA PHE A 119 -4.29 0.16 12.12
C PHE A 119 -5.50 0.36 11.21
N LYS A 120 -5.26 0.77 9.96
CA LYS A 120 -6.30 1.13 9.00
C LYS A 120 -6.45 0.16 7.84
N MET A 121 -5.54 -0.80 7.72
CA MET A 121 -5.49 -1.70 6.57
C MET A 121 -5.11 -3.11 6.98
N VAL A 122 -5.65 -4.08 6.23
CA VAL A 122 -5.27 -5.50 6.31
C VAL A 122 -4.74 -5.93 4.96
N GLN A 123 -3.62 -6.65 4.91
CA GLN A 123 -3.09 -7.22 3.67
C GLN A 123 -3.29 -8.73 3.62
N LEU A 124 -3.74 -9.20 2.45
CA LEU A 124 -3.78 -10.61 2.07
C LEU A 124 -2.63 -10.93 1.12
N GLN A 125 -1.85 -11.95 1.46
CA GLN A 125 -0.70 -12.43 0.68
C GLN A 125 -0.90 -13.90 0.29
N ALA A 126 -1.87 -14.16 -0.59
CA ALA A 126 -2.30 -15.51 -0.91
C ALA A 126 -1.19 -16.39 -1.50
N ASN A 127 -0.32 -15.83 -2.35
CA ASN A 127 0.82 -16.55 -2.92
C ASN A 127 1.87 -16.92 -1.85
N MET A 128 2.20 -15.99 -0.94
CA MET A 128 3.16 -16.22 0.14
C MET A 128 2.62 -17.20 1.19
N HIS A 129 1.32 -17.15 1.45
CA HIS A 129 0.65 -18.03 2.40
C HIS A 129 0.11 -19.31 1.78
N ALA A 130 0.35 -19.53 0.48
CA ALA A 130 0.03 -20.73 -0.29
C ALA A 130 -1.44 -21.19 -0.14
N TYR A 131 -2.39 -20.29 -0.46
CA TYR A 131 -3.81 -20.62 -0.56
C TYR A 131 -4.44 -19.94 -1.78
N ARG A 132 -5.46 -20.59 -2.33
CA ARG A 132 -6.27 -20.00 -3.41
C ARG A 132 -7.45 -19.23 -2.79
N PRO A 133 -7.58 -17.93 -3.07
CA PRO A 133 -8.62 -17.09 -2.50
C PRO A 133 -10.04 -17.62 -2.73
N ASP A 134 -10.34 -18.07 -3.95
CA ASP A 134 -11.66 -18.61 -4.34
C ASP A 134 -12.02 -19.94 -3.63
N ARG A 135 -11.01 -20.64 -3.09
CA ARG A 135 -11.17 -21.90 -2.36
C ARG A 135 -11.05 -21.74 -0.85
N ALA A 136 -10.59 -20.57 -0.40
CA ALA A 136 -10.32 -20.27 0.99
C ALA A 136 -11.32 -19.27 1.61
N LEU A 137 -12.53 -19.16 1.06
CA LEU A 137 -13.51 -18.17 1.52
C LEU A 137 -13.81 -18.29 3.02
N ASP A 138 -13.92 -19.52 3.54
CA ASP A 138 -14.15 -19.75 4.98
C ASP A 138 -12.99 -19.28 5.85
N TRP A 139 -11.77 -19.26 5.31
CA TRP A 139 -10.59 -18.73 6.00
C TRP A 139 -10.59 -17.21 5.99
N LEU A 140 -11.11 -16.56 4.96
CA LEU A 140 -11.10 -15.13 4.78
C LEU A 140 -12.27 -14.42 5.48
N ARG A 141 -13.45 -15.03 5.52
CA ARG A 141 -14.68 -14.43 6.07
C ARG A 141 -14.53 -13.86 7.48
N PRO A 142 -13.89 -14.56 8.46
CA PRO A 142 -13.74 -14.00 9.81
C PRO A 142 -13.00 -12.65 9.80
N ALA A 143 -11.89 -12.55 9.06
CA ALA A 143 -11.13 -11.31 8.91
C ALA A 143 -11.93 -10.23 8.18
N MET A 144 -12.62 -10.56 7.10
CA MET A 144 -13.41 -9.60 6.31
C MET A 144 -14.60 -9.04 7.08
N ARG A 145 -15.23 -9.81 7.99
CA ARG A 145 -16.27 -9.29 8.89
C ARG A 145 -15.71 -8.20 9.80
N VAL A 146 -14.53 -8.43 10.39
CA VAL A 146 -13.86 -7.43 11.22
C VAL A 146 -13.51 -6.18 10.40
N CYS A 147 -13.01 -6.36 9.17
CA CYS A 147 -12.72 -5.24 8.29
C CYS A 147 -13.98 -4.43 7.97
N ALA A 148 -15.11 -5.09 7.68
CA ALA A 148 -16.39 -4.44 7.44
C ALA A 148 -16.91 -3.68 8.66
N ASP A 149 -16.83 -4.30 9.85
CA ASP A 149 -17.32 -3.73 11.11
C ASP A 149 -16.50 -2.51 11.57
N LEU A 150 -15.20 -2.50 11.28
CA LEU A 150 -14.27 -1.45 11.71
C LEU A 150 -13.89 -0.47 10.59
N GLY A 151 -14.43 -0.62 9.38
CA GLY A 151 -14.11 0.24 8.23
C GLY A 151 -12.66 0.15 7.75
N LEU A 152 -12.03 -1.03 7.90
CA LEU A 152 -10.66 -1.24 7.47
C LEU A 152 -10.59 -1.50 5.96
N MET A 153 -9.57 -0.94 5.31
CA MET A 153 -9.25 -1.29 3.92
C MET A 153 -8.59 -2.68 3.86
N VAL A 154 -8.75 -3.35 2.72
CA VAL A 154 -8.09 -4.64 2.48
C VAL A 154 -7.23 -4.55 1.22
N LYS A 155 -5.92 -4.66 1.38
CA LYS A 155 -4.96 -4.72 0.27
C LYS A 155 -4.73 -6.18 -0.13
N LEU A 156 -4.90 -6.46 -1.40
CA LEU A 156 -4.73 -7.77 -2.00
C LEU A 156 -3.43 -7.76 -2.81
N HIS A 157 -2.46 -8.59 -2.42
CA HIS A 157 -1.31 -8.82 -3.30
C HIS A 157 -1.80 -9.57 -4.54
N THR A 158 -1.61 -8.99 -5.72
CA THR A 158 -2.13 -9.54 -6.97
C THR A 158 -1.09 -9.50 -8.09
N GLY A 159 -1.25 -10.39 -9.08
CA GLY A 159 -0.42 -10.44 -10.27
C GLY A 159 0.56 -11.61 -10.31
N ASP A 160 0.79 -12.31 -9.22
CA ASP A 160 1.67 -13.48 -9.16
C ASP A 160 0.84 -14.78 -9.18
N GLY A 161 0.99 -15.57 -10.24
CA GLY A 161 0.42 -16.91 -10.23
C GLY A 161 1.19 -17.87 -9.30
N PRO A 162 0.58 -18.95 -8.83
CA PRO A 162 -0.82 -19.35 -9.10
C PRO A 162 -1.84 -18.86 -8.07
N TYR A 163 -1.45 -18.19 -6.98
CA TYR A 163 -2.33 -17.92 -5.84
C TYR A 163 -2.70 -16.43 -5.66
N SER A 164 -2.27 -15.56 -6.55
CA SER A 164 -2.59 -14.13 -6.52
C SER A 164 -3.23 -13.65 -7.83
N ILE A 165 -4.00 -14.51 -8.47
CA ILE A 165 -4.77 -14.15 -9.66
C ILE A 165 -5.91 -13.23 -9.22
N PRO A 166 -6.05 -12.02 -9.79
CA PRO A 166 -7.03 -11.02 -9.32
C PRO A 166 -8.45 -11.57 -9.22
N THR A 167 -8.91 -12.30 -10.22
CA THR A 167 -10.27 -12.86 -10.26
C THR A 167 -10.56 -13.90 -9.19
N GLU A 168 -9.54 -14.52 -8.60
CA GLU A 168 -9.74 -15.46 -7.48
C GLU A 168 -10.21 -14.74 -6.20
N PHE A 169 -9.96 -13.44 -6.06
CA PHE A 169 -10.48 -12.63 -4.95
C PHE A 169 -11.91 -12.12 -5.19
N TYR A 170 -12.43 -12.21 -6.42
CA TYR A 170 -13.73 -11.61 -6.75
C TYR A 170 -14.91 -12.14 -5.91
N PRO A 171 -14.98 -13.45 -5.56
CA PRO A 171 -16.04 -13.94 -4.68
C PRO A 171 -16.08 -13.25 -3.31
N ILE A 172 -14.92 -13.07 -2.66
CA ILE A 172 -14.86 -12.42 -1.34
C ILE A 172 -15.13 -10.91 -1.44
N ILE A 173 -14.67 -10.26 -2.51
CA ILE A 173 -14.94 -8.84 -2.77
C ILE A 173 -16.45 -8.58 -2.87
N ARG A 174 -17.16 -9.42 -3.61
CA ARG A 174 -18.62 -9.30 -3.80
C ARG A 174 -19.42 -9.60 -2.54
N GLU A 175 -18.89 -10.47 -1.67
CA GLU A 175 -19.53 -10.82 -0.40
C GLU A 175 -19.44 -9.65 0.61
N PHE A 176 -18.43 -8.80 0.50
CA PHE A 176 -18.18 -7.67 1.43
C PHE A 176 -18.16 -6.31 0.72
N PRO A 177 -19.30 -5.83 0.22
CA PRO A 177 -19.35 -4.59 -0.57
C PRO A 177 -19.04 -3.31 0.23
N SER A 178 -19.09 -3.36 1.56
CA SER A 178 -18.71 -2.24 2.44
C SER A 178 -17.21 -2.15 2.71
N VAL A 179 -16.42 -3.16 2.34
CA VAL A 179 -14.96 -3.17 2.48
C VAL A 179 -14.32 -2.61 1.22
N ASN A 180 -13.42 -1.66 1.36
CA ASN A 180 -12.61 -1.16 0.25
C ASN A 180 -11.44 -2.11 -0.02
N PHE A 181 -11.42 -2.73 -1.20
CA PHE A 181 -10.37 -3.63 -1.63
C PHE A 181 -9.41 -2.94 -2.58
N ILE A 182 -8.11 -3.04 -2.30
CA ILE A 182 -7.04 -2.42 -3.08
C ILE A 182 -6.27 -3.53 -3.79
N LEU A 183 -6.30 -3.55 -5.11
CA LEU A 183 -5.47 -4.45 -5.93
C LEU A 183 -4.06 -3.88 -6.00
N ALA A 184 -3.13 -4.45 -5.24
CA ALA A 184 -1.72 -4.09 -5.32
C ALA A 184 -1.18 -4.36 -6.73
N HIS A 185 -0.28 -3.50 -7.20
CA HIS A 185 0.38 -3.64 -8.50
C HIS A 185 -0.55 -3.56 -9.70
N PHE A 186 -1.71 -2.91 -9.58
CA PHE A 186 -2.81 -2.95 -10.55
C PHE A 186 -3.18 -4.38 -10.99
N GLY A 187 -2.88 -5.39 -10.17
CA GLY A 187 -3.07 -6.80 -10.50
C GLY A 187 -2.11 -7.34 -11.58
N VAL A 188 -1.05 -6.63 -11.90
CA VAL A 188 -0.19 -6.94 -13.07
C VAL A 188 1.28 -7.19 -12.73
N GLN A 189 1.63 -7.37 -11.46
CA GLN A 189 3.00 -7.70 -11.07
C GLN A 189 3.57 -8.82 -11.99
N THR A 190 4.87 -8.89 -12.12
CA THR A 190 5.60 -9.97 -12.79
C THR A 190 5.10 -10.34 -14.20
N GLY A 191 5.32 -9.45 -15.15
CA GLY A 191 5.17 -9.74 -16.58
C GLY A 191 3.86 -9.35 -17.23
N GLY A 192 2.96 -8.68 -16.51
CA GLY A 192 1.75 -8.09 -17.09
C GLY A 192 0.72 -9.10 -17.61
N VAL A 193 0.65 -10.28 -16.99
CA VAL A 193 -0.19 -11.39 -17.46
C VAL A 193 -1.68 -11.12 -17.23
N TYR A 194 -2.03 -10.47 -16.10
CA TYR A 194 -3.43 -10.22 -15.72
C TYR A 194 -3.77 -8.74 -15.89
N VAL A 195 -3.99 -8.30 -17.12
CA VAL A 195 -4.19 -6.88 -17.42
C VAL A 195 -5.66 -6.49 -17.42
N PHE A 196 -6.50 -7.32 -18.01
CA PHE A 196 -7.90 -6.99 -18.22
C PHE A 196 -8.76 -7.27 -16.99
N GLU A 197 -8.43 -8.32 -16.26
CA GLU A 197 -9.19 -8.75 -15.08
C GLU A 197 -9.22 -7.69 -13.98
N PRO A 198 -8.07 -7.14 -13.49
CA PRO A 198 -8.10 -6.11 -12.45
C PRO A 198 -8.75 -4.83 -12.93
N PHE A 199 -8.57 -4.47 -14.20
CA PHE A 199 -9.25 -3.32 -14.81
C PHE A 199 -10.76 -3.48 -14.78
N GLN A 200 -11.26 -4.63 -15.28
CA GLN A 200 -12.69 -4.92 -15.28
C GLN A 200 -13.25 -5.00 -13.85
N MET A 201 -12.51 -5.61 -12.92
CA MET A 201 -12.91 -5.66 -11.52
C MET A 201 -13.06 -4.25 -10.91
N ALA A 202 -12.14 -3.34 -11.21
CA ALA A 202 -12.19 -1.97 -10.73
C ALA A 202 -13.34 -1.16 -11.36
N LEU A 203 -13.72 -1.46 -12.62
CA LEU A 203 -14.89 -0.86 -13.26
C LEU A 203 -16.22 -1.38 -12.68
N ASP A 204 -16.33 -2.70 -12.51
CA ASP A 204 -17.58 -3.36 -12.13
C ASP A 204 -17.91 -3.24 -10.64
N ALA A 205 -16.88 -3.15 -9.79
CA ALA A 205 -17.06 -3.11 -8.34
C ALA A 205 -16.72 -1.73 -7.75
N PRO A 206 -17.70 -1.04 -7.14
CA PRO A 206 -17.49 0.31 -6.58
C PRO A 206 -16.44 0.33 -5.46
N ASN A 207 -16.25 -0.78 -4.77
CA ASN A 207 -15.33 -0.94 -3.65
C ASN A 207 -13.96 -1.54 -4.04
N VAL A 208 -13.62 -1.60 -5.32
CA VAL A 208 -12.29 -2.04 -5.81
C VAL A 208 -11.48 -0.87 -6.30
N TYR A 209 -10.24 -0.78 -5.85
CA TYR A 209 -9.25 0.25 -6.15
C TYR A 209 -7.97 -0.38 -6.68
N ALA A 210 -7.13 0.40 -7.35
CA ALA A 210 -5.90 -0.07 -7.96
C ALA A 210 -4.69 0.74 -7.44
N GLU A 211 -3.65 0.05 -6.98
CA GLU A 211 -2.44 0.64 -6.40
C GLU A 211 -1.27 0.52 -7.38
N SER A 212 -0.48 1.59 -7.54
CA SER A 212 0.47 1.80 -8.65
C SER A 212 1.81 1.06 -8.55
N GLY A 213 2.22 0.57 -7.38
CA GLY A 213 3.52 -0.09 -7.22
C GLY A 213 3.71 -1.28 -8.16
N TRP A 214 4.90 -1.45 -8.71
CA TRP A 214 5.24 -2.52 -9.68
C TRP A 214 4.44 -2.53 -10.98
N CYS A 215 3.62 -1.51 -11.24
CA CYS A 215 2.84 -1.45 -12.46
C CYS A 215 3.63 -0.83 -13.61
N LEU A 216 3.47 -1.35 -14.81
CA LEU A 216 4.07 -0.74 -16.01
C LEU A 216 3.41 0.61 -16.30
N GLN A 217 4.21 1.61 -16.69
CA GLN A 217 3.72 2.95 -17.02
C GLN A 217 2.56 2.93 -18.02
N SER A 218 2.66 2.10 -19.06
CA SER A 218 1.60 1.98 -20.08
C SER A 218 0.26 1.55 -19.47
N ARG A 219 0.28 0.75 -18.40
CA ARG A 219 -0.92 0.32 -17.71
C ARG A 219 -1.47 1.42 -16.81
N ILE A 220 -0.61 2.17 -16.15
CA ILE A 220 -1.06 3.35 -15.39
C ILE A 220 -1.78 4.34 -16.30
N VAL A 221 -1.24 4.62 -17.48
CA VAL A 221 -1.87 5.50 -18.48
C VAL A 221 -3.23 4.94 -18.94
N GLU A 222 -3.30 3.65 -19.23
CA GLU A 222 -4.53 2.98 -19.67
C GLU A 222 -5.61 3.02 -18.57
N PHE A 223 -5.26 2.67 -17.34
CA PHE A 223 -6.17 2.73 -16.20
C PHE A 223 -6.63 4.16 -15.90
N ALA A 224 -5.73 5.14 -15.97
CA ALA A 224 -6.05 6.54 -15.69
C ALA A 224 -6.99 7.17 -16.75
N LYS A 225 -7.03 6.63 -17.97
CA LYS A 225 -7.99 7.06 -19.01
C LYS A 225 -9.42 6.65 -18.71
N GLU A 226 -9.60 5.48 -18.16
CA GLU A 226 -10.90 4.80 -18.15
C GLU A 226 -11.49 4.69 -16.73
N LEU A 227 -10.63 4.57 -15.71
CA LEU A 227 -11.10 4.47 -14.34
C LEU A 227 -11.48 5.85 -13.76
N PRO A 228 -12.52 5.91 -12.93
CA PRO A 228 -12.79 7.10 -12.14
C PRO A 228 -11.56 7.54 -11.32
N LYS A 229 -11.31 8.85 -11.25
CA LYS A 229 -10.12 9.43 -10.58
C LYS A 229 -9.88 8.91 -9.16
N HIS A 230 -10.94 8.63 -8.40
CA HIS A 230 -10.82 8.13 -7.02
C HIS A 230 -10.37 6.68 -6.90
N LYS A 231 -10.25 5.95 -8.02
CA LYS A 231 -9.89 4.51 -8.03
C LYS A 231 -8.39 4.23 -8.07
N ILE A 232 -7.58 5.22 -8.36
CA ILE A 232 -6.13 5.07 -8.49
C ILE A 232 -5.46 5.58 -7.21
N LEU A 233 -4.56 4.76 -6.67
CA LEU A 233 -3.87 4.99 -5.40
C LEU A 233 -2.37 4.81 -5.58
N PHE A 234 -1.58 5.63 -4.88
CA PHE A 234 -0.14 5.53 -4.87
C PHE A 234 0.37 4.48 -3.87
N GLY A 235 1.31 3.67 -4.31
CA GLY A 235 2.13 2.82 -3.47
C GLY A 235 3.48 2.58 -4.15
N SER A 236 4.56 2.53 -3.39
CA SER A 236 5.91 2.37 -3.93
C SER A 236 6.41 0.95 -3.95
N ASP A 237 5.93 0.13 -3.05
CA ASP A 237 6.47 -1.19 -2.75
C ASP A 237 7.93 -1.13 -2.28
N THR A 238 8.26 -0.12 -1.46
CA THR A 238 9.59 0.08 -0.86
C THR A 238 9.89 -0.99 0.20
N PRO A 239 11.10 -1.60 0.26
CA PRO A 239 12.39 -1.18 -0.29
C PRO A 239 12.79 -1.75 -1.66
N PRO A 240 12.10 -2.75 -2.28
CA PRO A 240 12.51 -3.21 -3.61
C PRO A 240 12.56 -2.08 -4.64
N ASN A 241 11.65 -1.13 -4.52
CA ASN A 241 11.56 0.04 -5.38
C ASN A 241 11.73 1.33 -4.58
N GLU A 242 12.19 2.37 -5.26
CA GLU A 242 12.28 3.69 -4.70
C GLU A 242 10.98 4.47 -4.96
N PRO A 243 10.41 5.16 -3.95
CA PRO A 243 9.15 5.89 -4.10
C PRO A 243 9.15 6.91 -5.25
N GLY A 244 10.28 7.60 -5.47
CA GLY A 244 10.42 8.59 -6.53
C GLY A 244 10.13 8.06 -7.92
N MET A 245 10.47 6.81 -8.19
CA MET A 245 10.14 6.15 -9.46
C MET A 245 8.64 6.13 -9.72
N TRP A 246 7.84 5.75 -8.73
CA TRP A 246 6.38 5.64 -8.87
C TRP A 246 5.68 7.00 -8.82
N ILE A 247 6.21 7.94 -8.04
CA ILE A 247 5.76 9.34 -8.07
C ILE A 247 5.95 9.91 -9.49
N ASN A 248 7.11 9.72 -10.10
CA ASN A 248 7.40 10.19 -11.46
C ASN A 248 6.49 9.54 -12.50
N LEU A 249 6.18 8.23 -12.35
CA LEU A 249 5.26 7.54 -13.26
C LEU A 249 3.83 8.10 -13.19
N LEU A 250 3.36 8.51 -12.01
CA LEU A 250 2.08 9.20 -11.86
C LEU A 250 2.15 10.65 -12.37
N GLU A 251 3.27 11.35 -12.14
CA GLU A 251 3.47 12.72 -12.61
C GLU A 251 3.45 12.83 -14.14
N VAL A 252 3.96 11.81 -14.85
CA VAL A 252 3.92 11.76 -16.32
C VAL A 252 2.49 11.88 -16.87
N LEU A 253 1.46 11.47 -16.11
CA LEU A 253 0.07 11.62 -16.51
C LEU A 253 -0.35 13.09 -16.68
N CYS A 254 0.36 14.02 -16.04
CA CYS A 254 0.14 15.47 -16.19
C CYS A 254 0.79 16.06 -17.46
N HIS A 255 1.62 15.30 -18.16
CA HIS A 255 2.19 15.76 -19.43
C HIS A 255 1.14 15.71 -20.55
N GLU A 256 1.37 16.51 -21.60
CA GLU A 256 0.51 16.47 -22.78
C GLU A 256 0.65 15.14 -23.54
N PRO A 257 -0.39 14.74 -24.26
CA PRO A 257 -0.29 13.61 -25.18
C PRO A 257 0.81 13.83 -26.24
N PRO A 258 1.53 12.79 -26.69
CA PRO A 258 1.25 11.37 -26.42
C PRO A 258 1.91 10.83 -25.12
N GLN A 259 2.65 11.61 -24.39
CA GLN A 259 3.41 11.16 -23.21
C GLN A 259 2.51 10.96 -21.99
N GLY A 260 1.54 11.82 -21.77
CA GLY A 260 0.62 11.82 -20.66
C GLY A 260 -0.84 12.02 -21.11
N LEU A 261 -1.66 12.43 -20.16
CA LEU A 261 -3.11 12.62 -20.34
C LEU A 261 -3.54 14.06 -20.06
N ASN A 262 -2.59 14.97 -19.84
CA ASN A 262 -2.83 16.35 -19.44
C ASN A 262 -3.72 16.46 -18.19
N LEU A 263 -3.48 15.58 -17.20
CA LEU A 263 -4.19 15.65 -15.94
C LEU A 263 -3.79 16.90 -15.14
N ASP A 264 -4.76 17.47 -14.45
CA ASP A 264 -4.52 18.59 -13.53
C ASP A 264 -3.77 18.14 -12.25
N GLU A 265 -3.17 19.11 -11.55
CA GLU A 265 -2.43 18.84 -10.31
C GLU A 265 -3.34 18.28 -9.20
N ASP A 266 -4.61 18.69 -9.14
CA ASP A 266 -5.55 18.20 -8.14
C ASP A 266 -5.81 16.68 -8.33
N THR A 267 -5.90 16.24 -9.58
CA THR A 267 -6.01 14.80 -9.89
C THR A 267 -4.74 14.03 -9.50
N LEU A 268 -3.57 14.60 -9.73
CA LEU A 268 -2.31 14.01 -9.27
C LEU A 268 -2.27 13.89 -7.74
N GLU A 269 -2.69 14.94 -7.01
CA GLU A 269 -2.81 14.90 -5.55
C GLU A 269 -3.80 13.85 -5.06
N ASP A 270 -4.90 13.66 -5.79
CA ASP A 270 -5.85 12.59 -5.48
C ASP A 270 -5.17 11.21 -5.58
N TYR A 271 -4.39 10.97 -6.62
CA TYR A 271 -3.66 9.71 -6.80
C TYR A 271 -2.55 9.52 -5.75
N LEU A 272 -1.78 10.58 -5.46
CA LEU A 272 -0.65 10.52 -4.55
C LEU A 272 -1.05 10.32 -3.08
N GLY A 273 -2.28 10.70 -2.70
CA GLY A 273 -2.66 10.49 -1.30
C GLY A 273 -4.07 10.92 -0.91
N ASN A 274 -4.69 11.90 -1.57
CA ASN A 274 -5.99 12.40 -1.14
C ASN A 274 -7.12 11.36 -1.26
N ASN A 275 -7.05 10.45 -2.23
CA ASN A 275 -7.98 9.33 -2.32
C ASN A 275 -7.88 8.43 -1.08
N VAL A 276 -6.67 8.08 -0.68
CA VAL A 276 -6.43 7.29 0.54
C VAL A 276 -6.85 8.07 1.78
N ALA A 277 -6.52 9.36 1.88
CA ALA A 277 -6.92 10.21 2.99
C ALA A 277 -8.43 10.13 3.24
N ARG A 278 -9.26 10.32 2.19
CA ARG A 278 -10.72 10.19 2.29
C ARG A 278 -11.17 8.81 2.77
N MET A 279 -10.50 7.75 2.33
CA MET A 279 -10.85 6.37 2.71
C MET A 279 -10.61 6.09 4.20
N ILE A 280 -9.66 6.79 4.83
CA ILE A 280 -9.29 6.59 6.24
C ILE A 280 -9.74 7.76 7.15
N GLY A 281 -10.53 8.68 6.62
CA GLY A 281 -11.10 9.80 7.39
C GLY A 281 -10.10 10.93 7.69
N LEU A 282 -9.03 11.06 6.90
CA LEU A 282 -8.15 12.22 6.94
C LEU A 282 -8.61 13.29 5.97
N GLU A 283 -8.36 14.57 6.34
CA GLU A 283 -8.67 15.68 5.45
C GLU A 283 -7.69 15.74 4.27
N PRO A 284 -8.20 15.75 3.02
CA PRO A 284 -7.38 15.98 1.84
C PRO A 284 -6.67 17.34 1.88
N THR A 285 -5.49 17.41 1.29
CA THR A 285 -4.75 18.66 1.20
C THR A 285 -4.57 19.10 -0.26
N ALA A 286 -4.67 20.41 -0.51
CA ALA A 286 -4.34 20.96 -1.82
C ALA A 286 -2.81 20.88 -2.09
N PRO A 287 -2.39 20.79 -3.37
CA PRO A 287 -0.99 20.91 -3.73
C PRO A 287 -0.44 22.29 -3.37
N PRO A 288 0.86 22.43 -3.08
CA PRO A 288 1.48 23.73 -2.94
C PRO A 288 1.40 24.48 -4.28
N ARG A 289 1.02 25.76 -4.23
CA ARG A 289 0.79 26.58 -5.44
C ARG A 289 2.08 27.13 -6.03
N SER A 290 3.14 27.25 -5.21
CA SER A 290 4.44 27.73 -5.64
C SER A 290 5.59 26.94 -5.02
N VAL A 291 6.81 27.15 -5.50
CA VAL A 291 8.04 26.58 -4.92
C VAL A 291 8.23 27.10 -3.50
N GLU A 292 8.01 28.40 -3.27
CA GLU A 292 8.17 29.02 -1.96
C GLU A 292 7.22 28.44 -0.92
N GLU A 293 5.96 28.16 -1.30
CA GLU A 293 4.98 27.50 -0.44
C GLU A 293 5.42 26.07 -0.11
N ALA A 294 5.90 25.31 -1.11
CA ALA A 294 6.41 23.96 -0.92
C ALA A 294 7.65 23.94 0.01
N GLU A 295 8.59 24.85 -0.19
CA GLU A 295 9.77 24.98 0.65
C GLU A 295 9.42 25.39 2.09
N ALA A 296 8.47 26.32 2.26
CA ALA A 296 8.00 26.73 3.58
C ALA A 296 7.36 25.54 4.33
N TYR A 297 6.58 24.72 3.62
CA TYR A 297 6.02 23.50 4.18
C TYR A 297 7.12 22.55 4.68
N LEU A 298 8.16 22.27 3.87
CA LEU A 298 9.25 21.39 4.26
C LEU A 298 10.05 21.93 5.45
N ARG A 299 10.38 23.23 5.45
CA ARG A 299 11.07 23.89 6.59
C ARG A 299 10.27 23.78 7.89
N ASN A 300 8.95 23.96 7.82
CA ASN A 300 8.06 23.82 9.00
C ASN A 300 8.04 22.40 9.56
N HIS A 301 8.46 21.41 8.76
CA HIS A 301 8.58 20.02 9.18
C HIS A 301 10.05 19.61 9.46
N GLY A 302 10.97 20.59 9.58
CA GLY A 302 12.37 20.34 9.94
C GLY A 302 13.23 19.76 8.81
N ILE A 303 12.74 19.77 7.56
CA ILE A 303 13.48 19.27 6.41
C ILE A 303 14.39 20.37 5.86
N ALA A 304 15.70 20.13 5.89
CA ALA A 304 16.68 21.02 5.28
C ALA A 304 16.61 20.92 3.75
N LEU A 305 16.56 22.08 3.09
CA LEU A 305 16.69 22.16 1.64
C LEU A 305 18.15 22.52 1.33
N GLU A 306 18.80 21.75 0.47
CA GLU A 306 20.09 22.15 -0.05
C GLU A 306 19.90 23.46 -0.83
N THR A 307 20.63 24.49 -0.44
CA THR A 307 20.69 25.72 -1.22
C THR A 307 21.45 25.44 -2.51
N ALA A 308 20.74 25.53 -3.65
CA ALA A 308 21.30 25.35 -4.98
C ALA A 308 22.41 26.37 -5.27
#